data_f9e84a26497f3337b973978d5aeeb24a
#
_entry.id   f9e84a26497f3337b973978d5aeeb24a
#
_cell.length_a   1.000
_cell.length_b   1.000
_cell.length_c   1.000
_cell.angle_alpha   90.00
_cell.angle_beta   90.00
_cell.angle_gamma   90.00
#
_symmetry.space_group_name_H-M   'P 1'
#
loop_
_entity.id
_entity.type
_entity.pdbx_description
1 polymer ?
#
loop_
_entity_poly.entity_id
_entity_poly.type
_entity_poly.pdbx_seq_one_letter_code
_entity_poly.pdbx_strand_id
1 'polypeptide(L)'
;MVLLCGSSIIAPAQGDSLPKIGYLGFGAATPPTFFQKRMRELGYSEGKDVEVEYRFADGRPENLPAMARELVDAKVNVIVAIGDEAIVAAKNATRTIPIAMVACDAVTSGFVASLAHPGGNLTGVTCLISELMPKRMGVFRELLPSASRVVVLFNPENVSKPPEAARTVELAKGLGLDAKAVQFLTAEDIKRAFSAFAADRPDGLIVLTEQRSMLHAKLLAELSRRERLPVLHSFSEGVRAGGLISYGPHFPEMVVMATNLLRKSSKEGNRPSCPSSSRLGLNWSSI
;
A
#
# COMPACT_ATOMS: atom_id res chain seq x y z
N MET A 1 2.26 11.75 -0.14
CA MET A 1 2.67 10.83 0.93
C MET A 1 2.79 11.64 2.21
N VAL A 2 2.16 11.20 3.27
CA VAL A 2 2.13 11.91 4.56
C VAL A 2 2.61 10.96 5.64
N LEU A 3 3.53 11.44 6.49
CA LEU A 3 3.96 10.76 7.71
C LEU A 3 3.01 11.17 8.83
N LEU A 4 2.38 10.21 9.46
CA LEU A 4 1.55 10.45 10.64
C LEU A 4 2.48 10.67 11.84
N CYS A 5 2.40 11.84 12.47
CA CYS A 5 3.26 12.19 13.60
C CYS A 5 2.96 11.27 14.79
N GLY A 6 3.93 10.45 15.17
CA GLY A 6 3.92 9.61 16.37
C GLY A 6 5.27 9.68 17.09
N SER A 7 5.26 9.51 18.39
CA SER A 7 6.48 9.35 19.19
C SER A 7 7.21 8.06 18.81
N SER A 8 8.53 7.98 19.04
CA SER A 8 9.32 6.75 18.82
C SER A 8 8.62 5.53 19.42
N ILE A 9 8.45 4.47 18.63
CA ILE A 9 7.54 3.37 18.98
C ILE A 9 8.26 2.25 19.74
N ILE A 10 9.59 2.15 19.65
CA ILE A 10 10.33 1.12 20.38
C ILE A 10 10.76 1.68 21.73
N ALA A 11 10.10 1.22 22.78
CA ALA A 11 10.61 1.35 24.15
C ALA A 11 11.80 0.38 24.33
N PRO A 12 12.83 0.74 25.15
CA PRO A 12 13.88 -0.20 25.53
C PRO A 12 13.24 -1.43 26.19
N ALA A 13 13.72 -2.63 25.82
CA ALA A 13 13.30 -3.85 26.50
C ALA A 13 13.61 -3.76 28.00
N GLN A 14 12.65 -4.08 28.83
CA GLN A 14 12.87 -4.28 30.28
C GLN A 14 13.33 -5.75 30.46
N GLY A 15 14.66 -5.96 30.58
CA GLY A 15 15.26 -7.27 30.75
C GLY A 15 16.27 -7.65 29.65
N ASP A 16 16.89 -8.83 29.75
CA ASP A 16 17.92 -9.35 28.84
C ASP A 16 17.43 -9.79 27.46
N SER A 17 16.13 -9.61 27.12
CA SER A 17 15.59 -10.01 25.84
C SER A 17 15.64 -8.87 24.82
N LEU A 18 15.96 -9.20 23.56
CA LEU A 18 15.94 -8.25 22.45
C LEU A 18 14.51 -7.72 22.21
N PRO A 19 14.34 -6.44 21.83
CA PRO A 19 13.05 -5.95 21.38
C PRO A 19 12.61 -6.70 20.12
N LYS A 20 11.30 -7.00 20.04
CA LYS A 20 10.70 -7.77 18.95
C LYS A 20 9.86 -6.88 18.05
N ILE A 21 10.04 -6.98 16.75
CA ILE A 21 9.23 -6.31 15.74
C ILE A 21 8.41 -7.38 15.02
N GLY A 22 7.09 -7.24 15.02
CA GLY A 22 6.22 -8.02 14.14
C GLY A 22 6.11 -7.35 12.78
N TYR A 23 6.36 -8.09 11.70
CA TYR A 23 6.11 -7.62 10.34
C TYR A 23 4.95 -8.43 9.74
N LEU A 24 3.84 -7.76 9.46
CA LEU A 24 2.62 -8.37 8.93
C LEU A 24 2.37 -7.87 7.50
N GLY A 25 2.39 -8.77 6.53
CA GLY A 25 2.21 -8.44 5.12
C GLY A 25 1.31 -9.42 4.38
N PHE A 26 0.66 -8.92 3.33
CA PHE A 26 -0.22 -9.73 2.47
C PHE A 26 0.56 -10.59 1.47
N GLY A 27 1.70 -10.09 0.96
CA GLY A 27 2.46 -10.68 -0.16
C GLY A 27 3.21 -11.96 0.18
N ALA A 28 4.16 -12.30 -0.69
CA ALA A 28 4.98 -13.50 -0.57
C ALA A 28 5.90 -13.49 0.66
N ALA A 29 6.23 -14.68 1.15
CA ALA A 29 7.04 -14.93 2.36
C ALA A 29 8.53 -14.57 2.22
N THR A 30 8.82 -13.42 1.63
CA THR A 30 10.20 -12.91 1.49
C THR A 30 10.31 -11.56 2.17
N PRO A 31 11.14 -11.43 3.21
CA PRO A 31 11.36 -10.15 3.88
C PRO A 31 11.80 -9.07 2.89
N PRO A 32 11.17 -7.89 2.89
CA PRO A 32 11.52 -6.85 1.94
C PRO A 32 12.93 -6.32 2.19
N THR A 33 13.79 -6.41 1.20
CA THR A 33 15.20 -5.98 1.30
C THR A 33 15.34 -4.51 1.68
N PHE A 34 14.41 -3.65 1.26
CA PHE A 34 14.40 -2.22 1.61
C PHE A 34 14.07 -1.99 3.09
N PHE A 35 13.20 -2.81 3.71
CA PHE A 35 12.95 -2.78 5.15
C PHE A 35 14.20 -3.20 5.92
N GLN A 36 14.78 -4.35 5.59
CA GLN A 36 16.00 -4.85 6.24
C GLN A 36 17.18 -3.89 6.07
N LYS A 37 17.36 -3.32 4.88
CA LYS A 37 18.38 -2.31 4.62
C LYS A 37 18.17 -1.10 5.54
N ARG A 38 16.93 -0.59 5.65
CA ARG A 38 16.64 0.56 6.48
C ARG A 38 16.83 0.27 7.96
N MET A 39 16.49 -0.92 8.43
CA MET A 39 16.76 -1.33 9.81
C MET A 39 18.26 -1.26 10.12
N ARG A 40 19.11 -1.77 9.23
CA ARG A 40 20.58 -1.67 9.40
C ARG A 40 21.09 -0.22 9.42
N GLU A 41 20.57 0.64 8.54
CA GLU A 41 20.91 2.08 8.51
C GLU A 41 20.48 2.81 9.80
N LEU A 42 19.44 2.34 10.47
CA LEU A 42 18.99 2.82 11.77
C LEU A 42 19.79 2.23 12.94
N GLY A 43 20.80 1.38 12.68
CA GLY A 43 21.65 0.75 13.67
C GLY A 43 21.06 -0.50 14.32
N TYR A 44 20.08 -1.14 13.65
CA TYR A 44 19.50 -2.41 14.09
C TYR A 44 20.01 -3.57 13.25
N SER A 45 20.69 -4.52 13.88
CA SER A 45 21.05 -5.82 13.30
C SER A 45 20.09 -6.88 13.84
N GLU A 46 19.36 -7.53 12.94
CA GLU A 46 18.45 -8.62 13.29
C GLU A 46 19.22 -9.77 13.95
N GLY A 47 18.72 -10.31 15.04
CA GLY A 47 19.36 -11.32 15.88
C GLY A 47 20.42 -10.80 16.85
N LYS A 48 20.79 -9.50 16.78
CA LYS A 48 21.77 -8.86 17.68
C LYS A 48 21.17 -7.69 18.49
N ASP A 49 20.46 -6.79 17.81
CA ASP A 49 19.89 -5.58 18.41
C ASP A 49 18.36 -5.67 18.48
N VAL A 50 17.75 -6.52 17.67
CA VAL A 50 16.31 -6.70 17.51
C VAL A 50 16.00 -8.08 16.94
N GLU A 51 14.86 -8.64 17.31
CA GLU A 51 14.25 -9.81 16.66
C GLU A 51 13.13 -9.34 15.73
N VAL A 52 12.98 -9.95 14.55
CA VAL A 52 11.88 -9.64 13.64
C VAL A 52 11.06 -10.90 13.36
N GLU A 53 9.81 -10.85 13.76
CA GLU A 53 8.83 -11.90 13.52
C GLU A 53 8.06 -11.59 12.23
N TYR A 54 8.42 -12.25 11.14
CA TYR A 54 7.76 -12.06 9.85
C TYR A 54 6.53 -12.96 9.73
N ARG A 55 5.41 -12.37 9.30
CA ARG A 55 4.17 -13.08 8.94
C ARG A 55 3.68 -12.58 7.59
N PHE A 56 3.66 -13.47 6.62
CA PHE A 56 3.20 -13.19 5.26
C PHE A 56 2.04 -14.10 4.92
N ALA A 57 0.93 -13.52 4.49
CA ALA A 57 -0.29 -14.26 4.15
C ALA A 57 -0.21 -15.00 2.80
N ASP A 58 0.84 -14.76 2.01
CA ASP A 58 1.07 -15.37 0.70
C ASP A 58 -0.16 -15.25 -0.23
N GLY A 59 -0.72 -14.04 -0.26
CA GLY A 59 -1.90 -13.74 -1.07
C GLY A 59 -3.23 -14.25 -0.51
N ARG A 60 -3.25 -14.82 0.69
CA ARG A 60 -4.44 -15.35 1.38
C ARG A 60 -4.83 -14.46 2.56
N PRO A 61 -5.67 -13.45 2.36
CA PRO A 61 -6.04 -12.48 3.41
C PRO A 61 -6.72 -13.12 4.62
N GLU A 62 -7.38 -14.27 4.43
CA GLU A 62 -8.01 -15.05 5.51
C GLU A 62 -7.04 -15.52 6.58
N ASN A 63 -5.74 -15.60 6.28
CA ASN A 63 -4.70 -15.97 7.24
C ASN A 63 -4.26 -14.79 8.14
N LEU A 64 -4.46 -13.55 7.70
CA LEU A 64 -3.97 -12.36 8.42
C LEU A 64 -4.50 -12.24 9.86
N PRO A 65 -5.78 -12.53 10.18
CA PRO A 65 -6.26 -12.46 11.55
C PRO A 65 -5.56 -13.44 12.51
N ALA A 66 -5.24 -14.66 12.06
CA ALA A 66 -4.49 -15.63 12.85
C ALA A 66 -3.04 -15.16 13.04
N MET A 67 -2.39 -14.74 11.97
CA MET A 67 -1.01 -14.22 11.99
C MET A 67 -0.84 -12.98 12.86
N ALA A 68 -1.83 -12.07 12.87
CA ALA A 68 -1.82 -10.92 13.75
C ALA A 68 -1.90 -11.34 15.23
N ARG A 69 -2.71 -12.34 15.56
CA ARG A 69 -2.77 -12.91 16.93
C ARG A 69 -1.45 -13.57 17.32
N GLU A 70 -0.81 -14.34 16.43
CA GLU A 70 0.50 -14.93 16.68
C GLU A 70 1.55 -13.87 17.04
N LEU A 71 1.54 -12.70 16.38
CA LEU A 71 2.44 -11.60 16.72
C LEU A 71 2.14 -11.02 18.11
N VAL A 72 0.87 -10.93 18.49
CA VAL A 72 0.46 -10.50 19.84
C VAL A 72 0.93 -11.52 20.88
N ASP A 73 0.75 -12.81 20.64
CA ASP A 73 1.17 -13.90 21.52
C ASP A 73 2.71 -13.98 21.64
N ALA A 74 3.44 -13.66 20.58
CA ALA A 74 4.90 -13.52 20.58
C ALA A 74 5.38 -12.29 21.34
N LYS A 75 4.45 -11.45 21.87
CA LYS A 75 4.72 -10.23 22.65
C LYS A 75 5.65 -9.25 21.94
N VAL A 76 5.38 -9.03 20.64
CA VAL A 76 6.15 -8.04 19.89
C VAL A 76 5.95 -6.63 20.45
N ASN A 77 6.98 -5.80 20.39
CA ASN A 77 6.95 -4.42 20.91
C ASN A 77 6.25 -3.45 19.95
N VAL A 78 6.18 -3.81 18.66
CA VAL A 78 5.54 -3.04 17.60
C VAL A 78 5.17 -3.97 16.45
N ILE A 79 4.06 -3.67 15.77
CA ILE A 79 3.66 -4.36 14.53
C ILE A 79 3.83 -3.39 13.37
N VAL A 80 4.61 -3.77 12.36
CA VAL A 80 4.66 -3.10 11.05
C VAL A 80 3.63 -3.78 10.16
N ALA A 81 2.54 -3.08 9.84
CA ALA A 81 1.43 -3.63 9.07
C ALA A 81 1.39 -3.00 7.67
N ILE A 82 1.49 -3.83 6.62
CA ILE A 82 1.61 -3.40 5.24
C ILE A 82 0.35 -3.75 4.44
N GLY A 83 -0.37 -2.71 4.03
CA GLY A 83 -1.63 -2.83 3.28
C GLY A 83 -2.86 -2.92 4.18
N ASP A 84 -4.00 -2.62 3.58
CA ASP A 84 -5.26 -2.40 4.30
C ASP A 84 -5.71 -3.63 5.10
N GLU A 85 -5.62 -4.82 4.51
CA GLU A 85 -6.03 -6.09 5.15
C GLU A 85 -5.15 -6.42 6.37
N ALA A 86 -3.83 -6.19 6.26
CA ALA A 86 -2.90 -6.41 7.37
C ALA A 86 -3.13 -5.39 8.50
N ILE A 87 -3.44 -4.14 8.16
CA ILE A 87 -3.77 -3.08 9.14
C ILE A 87 -5.05 -3.43 9.88
N VAL A 88 -6.09 -3.86 9.18
CA VAL A 88 -7.36 -4.31 9.79
C VAL A 88 -7.11 -5.48 10.74
N ALA A 89 -6.34 -6.47 10.30
CA ALA A 89 -6.01 -7.64 11.12
C ALA A 89 -5.25 -7.25 12.40
N ALA A 90 -4.20 -6.42 12.28
CA ALA A 90 -3.42 -5.94 13.42
C ALA A 90 -4.28 -5.09 14.39
N LYS A 91 -5.10 -4.17 13.86
CA LYS A 91 -5.99 -3.31 14.64
C LYS A 91 -7.03 -4.11 15.43
N ASN A 92 -7.49 -5.23 14.88
CA ASN A 92 -8.44 -6.11 15.55
C ASN A 92 -7.76 -7.03 16.59
N ALA A 93 -6.49 -7.37 16.38
CA ALA A 93 -5.75 -8.25 17.29
C ALA A 93 -5.26 -7.54 18.56
N THR A 94 -4.96 -6.24 18.51
CA THR A 94 -4.43 -5.49 19.66
C THR A 94 -4.91 -4.05 19.71
N ARG A 95 -5.06 -3.52 20.94
CA ARG A 95 -5.34 -2.11 21.22
C ARG A 95 -4.16 -1.43 21.93
N THR A 96 -3.15 -2.18 22.30
CA THR A 96 -2.03 -1.71 23.14
C THR A 96 -0.68 -1.77 22.44
N ILE A 97 -0.42 -2.80 21.62
CA ILE A 97 0.82 -2.86 20.84
C ILE A 97 0.78 -1.79 19.77
N PRO A 98 1.77 -0.89 19.68
CA PRO A 98 1.84 0.11 18.63
C PRO A 98 1.86 -0.53 17.24
N ILE A 99 1.15 0.09 16.29
CA ILE A 99 1.09 -0.38 14.90
C ILE A 99 1.65 0.72 13.99
N ALA A 100 2.76 0.42 13.31
CA ALA A 100 3.33 1.24 12.27
C ALA A 100 2.75 0.80 10.92
N MET A 101 1.79 1.54 10.39
CA MET A 101 1.09 1.16 9.17
C MET A 101 1.73 1.76 7.91
N VAL A 102 1.58 1.05 6.80
CA VAL A 102 1.78 1.56 5.43
C VAL A 102 0.50 1.35 4.65
N ALA A 103 -0.20 2.44 4.37
CA ALA A 103 -1.51 2.44 3.72
C ALA A 103 -1.62 3.53 2.66
N CYS A 104 -2.74 3.56 1.96
CA CYS A 104 -3.20 4.73 1.23
C CYS A 104 -4.56 5.18 1.76
N ASP A 105 -4.80 6.50 1.72
CA ASP A 105 -6.08 7.10 2.12
C ASP A 105 -6.56 6.69 3.54
N ALA A 106 -5.63 6.63 4.50
CA ALA A 106 -5.85 6.09 5.85
C ALA A 106 -7.02 6.71 6.62
N VAL A 107 -7.34 7.98 6.38
CA VAL A 107 -8.50 8.66 6.98
C VAL A 107 -9.79 8.16 6.34
N THR A 108 -9.86 8.16 5.02
CA THR A 108 -11.04 7.69 4.26
C THR A 108 -11.32 6.21 4.49
N SER A 109 -10.26 5.41 4.69
CA SER A 109 -10.37 3.99 5.04
C SER A 109 -10.74 3.75 6.52
N GLY A 110 -10.86 4.81 7.34
CA GLY A 110 -11.22 4.69 8.76
C GLY A 110 -10.12 4.08 9.64
N PHE A 111 -8.87 4.06 9.19
CA PHE A 111 -7.76 3.56 10.00
C PHE A 111 -7.39 4.54 11.09
N VAL A 112 -7.40 5.83 10.77
CA VAL A 112 -7.07 6.93 11.67
C VAL A 112 -8.14 8.02 11.63
N ALA A 113 -8.27 8.77 12.72
CA ALA A 113 -9.26 9.85 12.81
C ALA A 113 -8.88 11.05 11.93
N SER A 114 -7.60 11.41 11.91
CA SER A 114 -7.03 12.44 11.03
C SER A 114 -5.53 12.20 10.82
N LEU A 115 -4.93 12.91 9.87
CA LEU A 115 -3.49 12.81 9.61
C LEU A 115 -2.64 13.41 10.75
N ALA A 116 -3.13 14.46 11.40
CA ALA A 116 -2.43 15.13 12.50
C ALA A 116 -2.65 14.41 13.85
N HIS A 117 -3.82 13.77 14.02
CA HIS A 117 -4.19 13.08 15.25
C HIS A 117 -4.76 11.71 14.89
N PRO A 118 -3.87 10.71 14.64
CA PRO A 118 -4.29 9.38 14.21
C PRO A 118 -5.25 8.71 15.20
N GLY A 119 -5.01 8.89 16.49
CA GLY A 119 -5.76 8.26 17.57
C GLY A 119 -5.38 6.79 17.78
N GLY A 120 -5.70 6.26 18.95
CA GLY A 120 -5.43 4.86 19.28
C GLY A 120 -3.95 4.49 19.24
N ASN A 121 -3.67 3.24 18.86
CA ASN A 121 -2.30 2.68 18.79
C ASN A 121 -1.74 2.62 17.35
N LEU A 122 -2.36 3.31 16.38
CA LEU A 122 -1.91 3.37 14.99
C LEU A 122 -1.14 4.66 14.71
N THR A 123 0.00 4.50 14.04
CA THR A 123 0.74 5.59 13.38
C THR A 123 1.34 5.04 12.07
N GLY A 124 1.95 5.86 11.24
CA GLY A 124 2.57 5.31 10.04
C GLY A 124 2.68 6.28 8.87
N VAL A 125 2.66 5.71 7.70
CA VAL A 125 2.72 6.41 6.42
C VAL A 125 1.46 6.14 5.62
N THR A 126 0.88 7.20 5.09
CA THR A 126 -0.24 7.08 4.15
C THR A 126 0.05 7.81 2.86
N CYS A 127 -0.32 7.23 1.73
CA CYS A 127 -0.42 7.96 0.47
C CYS A 127 -1.84 8.50 0.30
N LEU A 128 -1.98 9.61 -0.41
CA LEU A 128 -3.27 10.22 -0.75
C LEU A 128 -3.59 9.88 -2.22
N ILE A 129 -3.83 8.59 -2.48
CA ILE A 129 -3.95 8.10 -3.85
C ILE A 129 -5.23 8.57 -4.53
N SER A 130 -6.30 8.70 -3.75
CA SER A 130 -7.58 9.23 -4.23
C SER A 130 -7.47 10.70 -4.67
N GLU A 131 -6.61 11.50 -4.01
CA GLU A 131 -6.36 12.89 -4.40
C GLU A 131 -5.52 13.00 -5.69
N LEU A 132 -4.73 11.98 -6.01
CA LEU A 132 -3.95 11.92 -7.25
C LEU A 132 -4.79 11.46 -8.46
N MET A 133 -5.99 10.93 -8.24
CA MET A 133 -6.80 10.36 -9.31
C MET A 133 -7.13 11.36 -10.43
N PRO A 134 -7.53 12.63 -10.17
CA PRO A 134 -7.76 13.60 -11.24
C PRO A 134 -6.53 13.81 -12.12
N LYS A 135 -5.33 13.89 -11.52
CA LYS A 135 -4.07 14.04 -12.25
C LYS A 135 -3.71 12.79 -13.04
N ARG A 136 -3.94 11.61 -12.47
CA ARG A 136 -3.77 10.32 -13.16
C ARG A 136 -4.67 10.21 -14.39
N MET A 137 -5.93 10.65 -14.27
CA MET A 137 -6.87 10.70 -15.37
C MET A 137 -6.44 11.71 -16.45
N GLY A 138 -5.88 12.85 -16.06
CA GLY A 138 -5.29 13.82 -16.99
C GLY A 138 -4.16 13.20 -17.81
N VAL A 139 -3.19 12.56 -17.14
CA VAL A 139 -2.09 11.84 -17.81
C VAL A 139 -2.62 10.74 -18.73
N PHE A 140 -3.61 9.98 -18.28
CA PHE A 140 -4.25 8.95 -19.11
C PHE A 140 -4.86 9.56 -20.38
N ARG A 141 -5.56 10.68 -20.26
CA ARG A 141 -6.19 11.39 -21.40
C ARG A 141 -5.17 11.97 -22.36
N GLU A 142 -4.05 12.51 -21.89
CA GLU A 142 -2.96 13.02 -22.71
C GLU A 142 -2.31 11.90 -23.55
N LEU A 143 -2.13 10.73 -22.96
CA LEU A 143 -1.51 9.57 -23.63
C LEU A 143 -2.47 8.86 -24.58
N LEU A 144 -3.75 8.90 -24.30
CA LEU A 144 -4.81 8.25 -25.09
C LEU A 144 -5.90 9.26 -25.45
N PRO A 145 -5.60 10.25 -26.30
CA PRO A 145 -6.54 11.34 -26.62
C PRO A 145 -7.80 10.87 -27.35
N SER A 146 -7.73 9.75 -28.07
CA SER A 146 -8.86 9.12 -28.78
C SER A 146 -9.64 8.12 -27.92
N ALA A 147 -9.21 7.84 -26.69
CA ALA A 147 -9.94 6.91 -25.82
C ALA A 147 -11.35 7.43 -25.54
N SER A 148 -12.31 6.54 -25.64
CA SER A 148 -13.74 6.80 -25.35
C SER A 148 -14.28 5.90 -24.24
N ARG A 149 -13.73 4.68 -24.09
CA ARG A 149 -14.18 3.67 -23.13
C ARG A 149 -13.06 3.20 -22.22
N VAL A 150 -13.30 3.20 -20.92
CA VAL A 150 -12.32 2.74 -19.93
C VAL A 150 -12.96 1.79 -18.93
N VAL A 151 -12.17 0.85 -18.44
CA VAL A 151 -12.56 -0.05 -17.35
C VAL A 151 -11.72 0.26 -16.11
N VAL A 152 -12.37 0.35 -14.96
CA VAL A 152 -11.75 0.49 -13.65
C VAL A 152 -11.78 -0.86 -12.96
N LEU A 153 -10.62 -1.51 -12.84
CA LEU A 153 -10.49 -2.83 -12.21
C LEU A 153 -10.14 -2.67 -10.73
N PHE A 154 -10.93 -3.30 -9.85
CA PHE A 154 -10.76 -3.14 -8.41
C PHE A 154 -11.13 -4.39 -7.60
N ASN A 155 -10.56 -4.49 -6.39
CA ASN A 155 -10.89 -5.51 -5.40
C ASN A 155 -12.05 -5.04 -4.52
N PRO A 156 -13.24 -5.71 -4.54
CA PRO A 156 -14.39 -5.28 -3.76
C PRO A 156 -14.26 -5.56 -2.25
N GLU A 157 -13.38 -6.47 -1.83
CA GLU A 157 -13.17 -6.82 -0.42
C GLU A 157 -12.25 -5.83 0.31
N ASN A 158 -11.45 -5.04 -0.43
CA ASN A 158 -10.65 -4.00 0.18
C ASN A 158 -11.52 -2.77 0.46
N VAL A 159 -11.63 -2.40 1.74
CA VAL A 159 -12.58 -1.36 2.21
C VAL A 159 -12.44 -0.01 1.51
N SER A 160 -11.23 0.32 1.03
CA SER A 160 -10.94 1.60 0.35
C SER A 160 -11.33 1.58 -1.14
N LYS A 161 -11.44 0.41 -1.77
CA LYS A 161 -11.52 0.31 -3.23
C LYS A 161 -12.91 0.52 -3.83
N PRO A 162 -14.02 0.06 -3.25
CA PRO A 162 -15.34 0.35 -3.80
C PRO A 162 -15.64 1.87 -3.91
N PRO A 163 -15.42 2.71 -2.89
CA PRO A 163 -15.62 4.15 -3.01
C PRO A 163 -14.61 4.81 -3.96
N GLU A 164 -13.35 4.34 -4.01
CA GLU A 164 -12.35 4.81 -4.98
C GLU A 164 -12.78 4.48 -6.41
N ALA A 165 -13.31 3.28 -6.66
CA ALA A 165 -13.79 2.88 -7.98
C ALA A 165 -14.97 3.74 -8.45
N ALA A 166 -15.97 3.96 -7.59
CA ALA A 166 -17.11 4.82 -7.90
C ALA A 166 -16.65 6.24 -8.26
N ARG A 167 -15.78 6.83 -7.44
CA ARG A 167 -15.23 8.16 -7.70
C ARG A 167 -14.41 8.22 -8.99
N THR A 168 -13.62 7.17 -9.29
CA THR A 168 -12.82 7.09 -10.51
C THR A 168 -13.71 7.03 -11.76
N VAL A 169 -14.82 6.27 -11.70
CA VAL A 169 -15.82 6.21 -12.78
C VAL A 169 -16.47 7.58 -13.00
N GLU A 170 -16.84 8.29 -11.93
CA GLU A 170 -17.42 9.64 -12.04
C GLU A 170 -16.43 10.62 -12.67
N LEU A 171 -15.16 10.61 -12.24
CA LEU A 171 -14.11 11.44 -12.81
C LEU A 171 -13.90 11.15 -14.30
N ALA A 172 -13.88 9.87 -14.69
CA ALA A 172 -13.73 9.45 -16.07
C ALA A 172 -14.89 9.96 -16.94
N LYS A 173 -16.13 9.84 -16.45
CA LYS A 173 -17.33 10.38 -17.11
C LYS A 173 -17.27 11.90 -17.26
N GLY A 174 -16.79 12.61 -16.24
CA GLY A 174 -16.56 14.06 -16.29
C GLY A 174 -15.55 14.49 -17.37
N LEU A 175 -14.65 13.58 -17.78
CA LEU A 175 -13.70 13.76 -18.88
C LEU A 175 -14.22 13.24 -20.24
N GLY A 176 -15.50 12.90 -20.34
CA GLY A 176 -16.13 12.40 -21.57
C GLY A 176 -15.82 10.94 -21.90
N LEU A 177 -15.38 10.14 -20.90
CA LEU A 177 -15.12 8.72 -21.07
C LEU A 177 -16.33 7.90 -20.60
N ASP A 178 -16.72 6.89 -21.38
CA ASP A 178 -17.62 5.84 -20.91
C ASP A 178 -16.82 4.92 -19.99
N ALA A 179 -17.15 4.90 -18.70
CA ALA A 179 -16.38 4.21 -17.69
C ALA A 179 -17.23 3.16 -16.94
N LYS A 180 -16.66 1.96 -16.79
CA LYS A 180 -17.27 0.85 -16.04
C LYS A 180 -16.31 0.38 -14.96
N ALA A 181 -16.85 0.07 -13.77
CA ALA A 181 -16.09 -0.61 -12.71
C ALA A 181 -16.29 -2.13 -12.83
N VAL A 182 -15.18 -2.87 -12.78
CA VAL A 182 -15.16 -4.33 -12.85
C VAL A 182 -14.41 -4.88 -11.64
N GLN A 183 -15.03 -5.82 -10.95
CA GLN A 183 -14.47 -6.44 -9.74
C GLN A 183 -13.58 -7.62 -10.10
N PHE A 184 -12.55 -7.85 -9.26
CA PHE A 184 -11.76 -9.07 -9.27
C PHE A 184 -11.35 -9.46 -7.85
N LEU A 185 -11.27 -10.75 -7.60
CA LEU A 185 -10.73 -11.35 -6.36
C LEU A 185 -9.60 -12.32 -6.69
N THR A 186 -9.68 -12.97 -7.81
CA THR A 186 -8.79 -14.06 -8.21
C THR A 186 -8.17 -13.81 -9.58
N ALA A 187 -7.15 -14.60 -9.91
CA ALA A 187 -6.58 -14.63 -11.26
C ALA A 187 -7.63 -15.00 -12.33
N GLU A 188 -8.59 -15.87 -11.98
CA GLU A 188 -9.65 -16.29 -12.89
C GLU A 188 -10.64 -15.15 -13.18
N ASP A 189 -10.92 -14.30 -12.18
CA ASP A 189 -11.76 -13.11 -12.40
C ASP A 189 -11.09 -12.14 -13.37
N ILE A 190 -9.77 -11.95 -13.23
CA ILE A 190 -8.99 -11.13 -14.17
C ILE A 190 -9.06 -11.71 -15.58
N LYS A 191 -8.81 -13.02 -15.75
CA LYS A 191 -8.91 -13.67 -17.07
C LYS A 191 -10.29 -13.55 -17.66
N ARG A 192 -11.36 -13.73 -16.86
CA ARG A 192 -12.75 -13.57 -17.28
C ARG A 192 -13.06 -12.14 -17.71
N ALA A 193 -12.58 -11.14 -16.98
CA ALA A 193 -12.72 -9.74 -17.37
C ALA A 193 -12.07 -9.46 -18.72
N PHE A 194 -10.84 -9.93 -18.93
CA PHE A 194 -10.15 -9.78 -20.22
C PHE A 194 -10.83 -10.55 -21.35
N SER A 195 -11.40 -11.72 -21.09
CA SER A 195 -12.20 -12.45 -22.10
C SER A 195 -13.45 -11.68 -22.52
N ALA A 196 -14.12 -11.01 -21.57
CA ALA A 196 -15.27 -10.16 -21.85
C ALA A 196 -14.90 -8.93 -22.69
N PHE A 197 -13.67 -8.42 -22.58
CA PHE A 197 -13.18 -7.31 -23.41
C PHE A 197 -13.08 -7.66 -24.91
N ALA A 198 -13.08 -8.95 -25.27
CA ALA A 198 -13.13 -9.34 -26.68
C ALA A 198 -14.45 -8.93 -27.37
N ALA A 199 -15.58 -8.92 -26.62
CA ALA A 199 -16.89 -8.53 -27.15
C ALA A 199 -17.15 -7.01 -27.00
N ASP A 200 -16.65 -6.38 -25.93
CA ASP A 200 -16.83 -4.94 -25.63
C ASP A 200 -15.47 -4.36 -25.20
N ARG A 201 -14.62 -4.12 -26.19
CA ARG A 201 -13.23 -3.73 -25.99
C ARG A 201 -13.12 -2.32 -25.42
N PRO A 202 -12.53 -2.12 -24.22
CA PRO A 202 -12.16 -0.80 -23.73
C PRO A 202 -10.92 -0.27 -24.47
N ASP A 203 -10.75 1.05 -24.46
CA ASP A 203 -9.55 1.71 -24.99
C ASP A 203 -8.43 1.75 -23.96
N GLY A 204 -8.75 1.55 -22.68
CA GLY A 204 -7.76 1.47 -21.62
C GLY A 204 -8.31 0.91 -20.31
N LEU A 205 -7.40 0.50 -19.45
CA LEU A 205 -7.66 -0.09 -18.14
C LEU A 205 -7.02 0.74 -17.05
N ILE A 206 -7.76 1.04 -15.99
CA ILE A 206 -7.27 1.66 -14.77
C ILE A 206 -7.32 0.61 -13.68
N VAL A 207 -6.17 0.24 -13.15
CA VAL A 207 -6.09 -0.72 -12.03
C VAL A 207 -5.97 0.07 -10.73
N LEU A 208 -6.97 -0.07 -9.87
CA LEU A 208 -6.89 0.46 -8.50
C LEU A 208 -5.95 -0.41 -7.70
N THR A 209 -4.73 0.10 -7.55
CA THR A 209 -3.64 -0.68 -6.99
C THR A 209 -3.77 -0.85 -5.49
N GLU A 210 -3.68 -2.08 -5.04
CA GLU A 210 -3.62 -2.55 -3.67
C GLU A 210 -2.86 -3.90 -3.65
N GLN A 211 -2.77 -4.57 -2.52
CA GLN A 211 -1.92 -5.75 -2.38
C GLN A 211 -2.29 -6.90 -3.33
N ARG A 212 -3.59 -7.16 -3.56
CA ARG A 212 -4.07 -8.22 -4.46
C ARG A 212 -3.76 -7.91 -5.93
N SER A 213 -3.94 -6.65 -6.36
CA SER A 213 -3.56 -6.24 -7.71
C SER A 213 -2.04 -6.31 -7.93
N MET A 214 -1.23 -6.05 -6.90
CA MET A 214 0.22 -6.22 -6.96
C MET A 214 0.62 -7.70 -7.05
N LEU A 215 -0.07 -8.60 -6.34
CA LEU A 215 0.12 -10.05 -6.46
C LEU A 215 -0.12 -10.53 -7.90
N HIS A 216 -1.12 -9.98 -8.58
CA HIS A 216 -1.47 -10.33 -9.95
C HIS A 216 -0.84 -9.42 -11.02
N ALA A 217 0.13 -8.57 -10.67
CA ALA A 217 0.69 -7.58 -11.59
C ALA A 217 1.28 -8.20 -12.87
N LYS A 218 1.95 -9.36 -12.77
CA LYS A 218 2.48 -10.07 -13.95
C LYS A 218 1.38 -10.56 -14.88
N LEU A 219 0.31 -11.14 -14.33
CA LEU A 219 -0.85 -11.60 -15.11
C LEU A 219 -1.53 -10.43 -15.82
N LEU A 220 -1.77 -9.34 -15.08
CA LEU A 220 -2.35 -8.12 -15.65
C LEU A 220 -1.51 -7.56 -16.80
N ALA A 221 -0.18 -7.48 -16.60
CA ALA A 221 0.73 -7.00 -17.65
C ALA A 221 0.76 -7.93 -18.88
N GLU A 222 0.76 -9.25 -18.68
CA GLU A 222 0.74 -10.24 -19.76
C GLU A 222 -0.54 -10.13 -20.60
N LEU A 223 -1.71 -10.14 -19.94
CA LEU A 223 -2.99 -10.04 -20.60
C LEU A 223 -3.13 -8.69 -21.32
N SER A 224 -2.73 -7.60 -20.69
CA SER A 224 -2.78 -6.26 -21.28
C SER A 224 -1.92 -6.14 -22.53
N ARG A 225 -0.71 -6.69 -22.50
CA ARG A 225 0.18 -6.70 -23.66
C ARG A 225 -0.39 -7.56 -24.80
N ARG A 226 -0.91 -8.76 -24.47
CA ARG A 226 -1.55 -9.65 -25.47
C ARG A 226 -2.73 -8.96 -26.18
N GLU A 227 -3.56 -8.29 -25.39
CA GLU A 227 -4.74 -7.57 -25.92
C GLU A 227 -4.39 -6.15 -26.42
N ARG A 228 -3.13 -5.71 -26.34
CA ARG A 228 -2.70 -4.32 -26.66
C ARG A 228 -3.58 -3.29 -25.95
N LEU A 229 -3.88 -3.53 -24.68
CA LEU A 229 -4.72 -2.68 -23.86
C LEU A 229 -3.84 -1.84 -22.93
N PRO A 230 -3.78 -0.52 -23.08
CA PRO A 230 -3.04 0.37 -22.19
C PRO A 230 -3.58 0.28 -20.77
N VAL A 231 -2.67 0.14 -19.79
CA VAL A 231 -3.02 0.06 -18.37
C VAL A 231 -2.34 1.15 -17.58
N LEU A 232 -3.14 1.89 -16.81
CA LEU A 232 -2.67 2.86 -15.84
C LEU A 232 -2.63 2.21 -14.45
N HIS A 233 -1.43 2.10 -13.89
CA HIS A 233 -1.17 1.61 -12.54
C HIS A 233 -0.96 2.77 -11.56
N SER A 234 -1.18 2.52 -10.27
CA SER A 234 -0.86 3.49 -9.21
C SER A 234 0.61 3.45 -8.80
N PHE A 235 1.25 2.27 -8.85
CA PHE A 235 2.62 2.06 -8.42
C PHE A 235 3.50 1.55 -9.56
N SER A 236 4.79 1.88 -9.49
CA SER A 236 5.81 1.48 -10.47
C SER A 236 5.98 -0.04 -10.60
N GLU A 237 5.56 -0.80 -9.59
CA GLU A 237 5.59 -2.26 -9.59
C GLU A 237 4.75 -2.85 -10.73
N GLY A 238 3.62 -2.22 -11.07
CA GLY A 238 2.82 -2.60 -12.25
C GLY A 238 3.59 -2.45 -13.56
N VAL A 239 4.37 -1.38 -13.71
CA VAL A 239 5.24 -1.16 -14.89
C VAL A 239 6.40 -2.12 -14.89
N ARG A 240 7.05 -2.36 -13.75
CA ARG A 240 8.14 -3.36 -13.62
C ARG A 240 7.67 -4.77 -13.94
N ALA A 241 6.40 -5.07 -13.71
CA ALA A 241 5.80 -6.34 -14.11
C ALA A 241 5.51 -6.44 -15.62
N GLY A 242 5.69 -5.35 -16.39
CA GLY A 242 5.45 -5.25 -17.83
C GLY A 242 4.25 -4.39 -18.24
N GLY A 243 3.66 -3.65 -17.31
CA GLY A 243 2.63 -2.64 -17.59
C GLY A 243 3.21 -1.40 -18.27
N LEU A 244 2.36 -0.59 -18.91
CA LEU A 244 2.81 0.55 -19.71
C LEU A 244 3.06 1.80 -18.89
N ILE A 245 2.16 2.15 -17.96
CA ILE A 245 2.15 3.45 -17.30
C ILE A 245 1.89 3.28 -15.81
N SER A 246 2.62 4.03 -14.99
CA SER A 246 2.26 4.24 -13.59
C SER A 246 2.40 5.71 -13.22
N TYR A 247 1.49 6.18 -12.37
CA TYR A 247 1.58 7.50 -11.77
C TYR A 247 1.10 7.41 -10.31
N GLY A 248 2.02 7.59 -9.38
CA GLY A 248 1.72 7.51 -7.96
C GLY A 248 2.96 7.43 -7.07
N PRO A 249 2.79 7.16 -5.79
CA PRO A 249 3.90 7.12 -4.83
C PRO A 249 4.82 5.90 -5.07
N HIS A 250 6.03 5.98 -4.53
CA HIS A 250 7.01 4.89 -4.56
C HIS A 250 6.83 4.00 -3.31
N PHE A 251 6.27 2.81 -3.50
CA PHE A 251 5.92 1.90 -2.41
C PHE A 251 7.10 1.53 -1.48
N PRO A 252 8.30 1.17 -1.99
CA PRO A 252 9.46 0.91 -1.13
C PRO A 252 9.81 2.09 -0.22
N GLU A 253 9.69 3.32 -0.72
CA GLU A 253 9.96 4.52 0.08
C GLU A 253 8.94 4.71 1.19
N MET A 254 7.68 4.36 0.97
CA MET A 254 6.66 4.38 2.03
C MET A 254 7.04 3.44 3.18
N VAL A 255 7.50 2.22 2.87
CA VAL A 255 7.95 1.27 3.91
C VAL A 255 9.20 1.77 4.61
N VAL A 256 10.17 2.33 3.88
CA VAL A 256 11.36 2.96 4.47
C VAL A 256 10.98 4.08 5.44
N MET A 257 10.01 4.92 5.08
CA MET A 257 9.53 5.99 5.96
C MET A 257 8.81 5.46 7.20
N ALA A 258 7.98 4.43 7.06
CA ALA A 258 7.35 3.78 8.21
C ALA A 258 8.40 3.14 9.14
N THR A 259 9.46 2.54 8.56
CA THR A 259 10.58 1.99 9.32
C THR A 259 11.31 3.06 10.16
N ASN A 260 11.33 4.32 9.71
CA ASN A 260 11.93 5.41 10.50
C ASN A 260 11.23 5.64 11.85
N LEU A 261 9.97 5.25 11.97
CA LEU A 261 9.23 5.36 13.24
C LEU A 261 9.74 4.36 14.28
N LEU A 262 10.50 3.34 13.88
CA LEU A 262 11.09 2.33 14.75
C LEU A 262 12.40 2.80 15.41
N ARG A 263 12.75 4.07 15.34
CA ARG A 263 14.00 4.61 15.92
C ARG A 263 14.01 4.45 17.44
N LYS A 264 15.20 4.17 17.99
CA LYS A 264 15.44 4.23 19.44
C LYS A 264 15.11 5.63 19.95
N SER A 265 14.36 5.71 21.03
CA SER A 265 14.24 6.96 21.80
C SER A 265 15.63 7.27 22.35
N SER A 266 16.34 8.24 21.76
CA SER A 266 17.54 8.77 22.37
C SER A 266 17.13 9.43 23.68
N LYS A 267 17.85 9.14 24.78
CA LYS A 267 17.62 9.73 26.12
C LYS A 267 17.86 11.25 26.17
N GLU A 268 18.13 11.89 25.05
CA GLU A 268 18.34 13.33 24.96
C GLU A 268 17.16 13.98 24.23
N GLY A 269 16.53 14.92 24.94
CA GLY A 269 15.28 15.62 24.66
C GLY A 269 15.19 16.43 23.37
N ASN A 270 15.42 15.83 22.24
CA ASN A 270 15.14 16.45 20.95
C ASN A 270 13.92 15.77 20.33
N ARG A 271 12.74 16.36 20.55
CA ARG A 271 11.54 16.01 19.78
C ARG A 271 11.86 16.25 18.30
N PRO A 272 11.77 15.24 17.41
CA PRO A 272 11.89 15.50 16.00
C PRO A 272 10.73 16.43 15.62
N SER A 273 11.05 17.66 15.21
CA SER A 273 10.09 18.52 14.54
C SER A 273 9.58 17.79 13.29
N CYS A 274 8.26 17.70 13.16
CA CYS A 274 7.61 17.18 11.97
C CYS A 274 8.17 17.95 10.76
N PRO A 275 8.78 17.32 9.75
CA PRO A 275 9.22 18.04 8.57
C PRO A 275 7.98 18.62 7.90
N SER A 276 7.95 19.94 7.75
CA SER A 276 6.89 20.64 7.04
C SER A 276 6.70 20.03 5.64
N SER A 277 5.47 19.90 5.23
CA SER A 277 4.95 19.20 4.04
C SER A 277 5.41 19.74 2.67
N SER A 278 6.52 20.45 2.57
CA SER A 278 6.86 21.25 1.39
C SER A 278 8.01 20.75 0.51
N ARG A 279 8.46 19.50 0.61
CA ARG A 279 9.42 18.95 -0.36
C ARG A 279 9.13 17.49 -0.70
N LEU A 280 8.16 17.28 -1.56
CA LEU A 280 8.02 16.03 -2.31
C LEU A 280 8.76 16.21 -3.65
N GLY A 281 9.95 15.65 -3.75
CA GLY A 281 10.62 15.46 -5.03
C GLY A 281 9.82 14.43 -5.85
N LEU A 282 9.04 14.92 -6.80
CA LEU A 282 8.43 14.09 -7.83
C LEU A 282 9.54 13.69 -8.80
N ASN A 283 10.01 12.46 -8.73
CA ASN A 283 10.97 11.95 -9.69
C ASN A 283 10.21 11.39 -10.89
N TRP A 284 10.29 12.12 -12.02
CA TRP A 284 9.83 11.65 -13.32
C TRP A 284 10.88 10.67 -13.87
N SER A 285 10.62 9.38 -13.84
CA SER A 285 11.31 8.45 -14.72
C SER A 285 10.45 8.24 -15.95
N SER A 286 10.73 9.05 -16.98
CA SER A 286 10.26 8.84 -18.34
C SER A 286 10.97 7.64 -18.97
N ILE A 287 10.25 6.77 -19.57
CA ILE A 287 10.66 6.00 -20.74
C ILE A 287 9.72 6.34 -21.87
#